data_4080628a78e7925b83a9f6ee3e7de36a
#
_entry.id   4080628a78e7925b83a9f6ee3e7de36a
#
_cell.length_a   1.000
_cell.length_b   1.000
_cell.length_c   1.000
_cell.angle_alpha   90.00
_cell.angle_beta   90.00
_cell.angle_gamma   90.00
#
_symmetry.space_group_name_H-M   'P 1'
#
loop_
_entity.id
_entity.type
_entity.pdbx_description
1 polymer ?
#
loop_
_entity_poly.entity_id
_entity_poly.type
_entity_poly.pdbx_seq_one_letter_code
_entity_poly.pdbx_strand_id
1 'polypeptide(L)'
;MLESKTIKTIRSKKIKLVTLVLLLANSILFAQGNHLKIEINPFFKTKVLEKNSWYVSKNNDSLQFSKIKFYLTDFKILTKEGKTKQLPNSDYLVSIFNGESSSILLENSSYKTGDQLLFNIGVNEKMNTSGALSGALDPANGMYWSWQSGYINFKIEGKSPSCNTRKNKFQFHIGGYKKPFAATRSKRVTITNAINNVLIIDFDIATLFDSIDISNLNQVMIPGKEAVEIADILPNLFSLNE
;
A
#
# COMPACT_ATOMS: atom_id res chain seq x y z
N MET A 1 57.41 -28.61 34.87
CA MET A 1 57.03 -28.92 33.46
C MET A 1 55.52 -29.13 33.27
N LEU A 2 54.75 -29.52 34.25
CA LEU A 2 53.30 -29.70 34.21
C LEU A 2 52.51 -28.40 34.21
N GLU A 3 52.86 -27.35 34.97
CA GLU A 3 52.15 -26.07 35.07
C GLU A 3 52.11 -25.30 33.72
N SER A 4 53.18 -25.32 32.94
CA SER A 4 53.24 -24.61 31.65
C SER A 4 52.28 -25.18 30.59
N LYS A 5 51.99 -26.49 30.63
CA LYS A 5 50.99 -27.12 29.72
C LYS A 5 49.57 -26.76 30.08
N THR A 6 49.26 -26.68 31.37
CA THR A 6 47.90 -26.34 31.87
C THR A 6 47.53 -24.90 31.51
N ILE A 7 48.46 -23.94 31.69
CA ILE A 7 48.23 -22.51 31.37
C ILE A 7 48.03 -22.33 29.85
N LYS A 8 48.80 -23.01 28.99
CA LYS A 8 48.61 -22.95 27.52
C LYS A 8 47.27 -23.51 27.10
N THR A 9 46.78 -24.59 27.72
CA THR A 9 45.47 -25.19 27.40
C THR A 9 44.32 -24.31 27.81
N ILE A 10 44.38 -23.65 28.98
CA ILE A 10 43.36 -22.71 29.47
C ILE A 10 43.30 -21.45 28.57
N ARG A 11 44.46 -20.92 28.15
CA ARG A 11 44.56 -19.78 27.26
C ARG A 11 43.98 -20.07 25.88
N SER A 12 44.26 -21.26 25.33
CA SER A 12 43.70 -21.75 24.04
C SER A 12 42.18 -21.91 24.11
N LYS A 13 41.62 -22.47 25.20
CA LYS A 13 40.18 -22.62 25.39
C LYS A 13 39.49 -21.26 25.52
N LYS A 14 40.08 -20.28 26.26
CA LYS A 14 39.53 -18.89 26.35
C LYS A 14 39.51 -18.19 24.99
N ILE A 15 40.62 -18.32 24.20
CA ILE A 15 40.67 -17.72 22.86
C ILE A 15 39.58 -18.33 21.94
N LYS A 16 39.44 -19.66 21.93
CA LYS A 16 38.38 -20.33 21.14
C LYS A 16 36.97 -19.89 21.56
N LEU A 17 36.72 -19.70 22.85
CA LEU A 17 35.43 -19.23 23.36
C LEU A 17 35.17 -17.80 22.93
N VAL A 18 36.14 -16.89 23.01
CA VAL A 18 36.02 -15.50 22.58
C VAL A 18 35.77 -15.42 21.06
N THR A 19 36.48 -16.25 20.27
CA THR A 19 36.28 -16.31 18.81
C THR A 19 34.88 -16.83 18.46
N LEU A 20 34.38 -17.83 19.18
CA LEU A 20 33.04 -18.36 18.99
C LEU A 20 31.96 -17.30 19.33
N VAL A 21 32.14 -16.57 20.42
CA VAL A 21 31.20 -15.47 20.82
C VAL A 21 31.22 -14.33 19.79
N LEU A 22 32.39 -13.98 19.25
CA LEU A 22 32.52 -12.98 18.18
C LEU A 22 31.86 -13.43 16.87
N LEU A 23 31.98 -14.72 16.52
CA LEU A 23 31.30 -15.28 15.35
C LEU A 23 29.80 -15.32 15.52
N LEU A 24 29.30 -15.66 16.71
CA LEU A 24 27.86 -15.62 17.03
C LEU A 24 27.30 -14.18 17.05
N ALA A 25 28.06 -13.21 17.56
CA ALA A 25 27.67 -11.81 17.53
C ALA A 25 27.54 -11.25 16.10
N ASN A 26 28.44 -11.65 15.19
CA ASN A 26 28.33 -11.27 13.78
C ASN A 26 27.14 -11.92 13.07
N SER A 27 26.76 -13.15 13.43
CA SER A 27 25.58 -13.80 12.83
C SER A 27 24.24 -13.14 13.25
N ILE A 28 24.17 -12.52 14.42
CA ILE A 28 23.00 -11.77 14.87
C ILE A 28 22.83 -10.46 14.08
N LEU A 29 23.94 -9.83 13.66
CA LEU A 29 23.91 -8.61 12.83
C LEU A 29 23.39 -8.87 11.40
N PHE A 30 23.50 -10.09 10.88
CA PHE A 30 22.98 -10.47 9.56
C PHE A 30 21.51 -10.95 9.58
N ALA A 31 20.93 -11.14 10.77
CA ALA A 31 19.55 -11.60 10.95
C ALA A 31 18.51 -10.46 10.96
N GLN A 32 18.91 -9.20 10.76
CA GLN A 32 17.96 -8.12 10.47
C GLN A 32 17.41 -8.34 9.07
N GLY A 33 16.25 -8.99 8.99
CA GLY A 33 15.56 -9.22 7.74
C GLY A 33 15.38 -7.91 6.99
N ASN A 34 15.81 -7.88 5.73
CA ASN A 34 15.59 -6.75 4.83
C ASN A 34 14.08 -6.62 4.57
N HIS A 35 13.37 -5.90 5.41
CA HIS A 35 11.96 -5.60 5.25
C HIS A 35 11.73 -4.08 5.25
N LEU A 36 10.73 -3.65 4.53
CA LEU A 36 10.23 -2.29 4.54
C LEU A 36 8.76 -2.34 4.96
N LYS A 37 8.44 -1.67 6.05
CA LYS A 37 7.06 -1.45 6.49
C LYS A 37 6.53 -0.18 5.84
N ILE A 38 5.38 -0.26 5.19
CA ILE A 38 4.66 0.90 4.70
C ILE A 38 3.50 1.16 5.65
N GLU A 39 3.35 2.38 6.10
CA GLU A 39 2.17 2.84 6.84
C GLU A 39 1.41 3.85 5.98
N ILE A 40 0.13 3.59 5.76
CA ILE A 40 -0.75 4.52 5.06
C ILE A 40 -1.34 5.48 6.09
N ASN A 41 -1.07 6.76 5.91
CA ASN A 41 -1.57 7.85 6.74
C ASN A 41 -2.75 8.53 6.05
N PRO A 42 -4.01 8.21 6.41
CA PRO A 42 -5.17 8.72 5.72
C PRO A 42 -5.61 10.07 6.27
N PHE A 43 -5.85 11.03 5.37
CA PHE A 43 -6.37 12.34 5.75
C PHE A 43 -7.25 12.96 4.64
N PHE A 44 -7.92 14.04 5.00
CA PHE A 44 -8.65 14.92 4.11
C PHE A 44 -8.07 16.34 4.25
N LYS A 45 -7.22 16.76 3.31
CA LYS A 45 -6.40 17.99 3.37
C LYS A 45 -5.47 17.94 4.59
N THR A 46 -5.81 18.64 5.67
CA THR A 46 -5.00 18.71 6.90
C THR A 46 -5.60 17.95 8.08
N LYS A 47 -6.75 17.29 7.89
CA LYS A 47 -7.48 16.60 8.97
C LYS A 47 -7.33 15.09 8.84
N VAL A 48 -7.06 14.40 9.92
CA VAL A 48 -7.11 12.94 9.97
C VAL A 48 -8.46 12.44 9.45
N LEU A 49 -8.44 11.41 8.63
CA LEU A 49 -9.64 10.86 8.03
C LEU A 49 -10.29 9.86 8.99
N GLU A 50 -11.47 10.22 9.49
CA GLU A 50 -12.26 9.41 10.42
C GLU A 50 -13.55 8.93 9.76
N LYS A 51 -13.94 7.71 10.10
CA LYS A 51 -15.18 7.12 9.61
C LYS A 51 -16.39 7.93 10.06
N ASN A 52 -17.26 8.24 9.12
CA ASN A 52 -18.51 8.97 9.34
C ASN A 52 -18.34 10.41 9.89
N SER A 53 -17.13 10.97 9.87
CA SER A 53 -16.91 12.40 10.10
C SER A 53 -17.19 13.22 8.84
N TRP A 54 -17.56 14.49 9.00
CA TRP A 54 -17.86 15.39 7.89
C TRP A 54 -16.64 16.20 7.48
N TYR A 55 -16.44 16.30 6.17
CA TYR A 55 -15.38 17.07 5.51
C TYR A 55 -15.97 17.96 4.43
N VAL A 56 -15.26 19.02 4.07
CA VAL A 56 -15.70 19.94 3.02
C VAL A 56 -14.66 19.98 1.90
N SER A 57 -15.08 19.65 0.67
CA SER A 57 -14.25 19.72 -0.53
C SER A 57 -13.95 21.18 -0.92
N LYS A 58 -13.06 21.38 -1.88
CA LYS A 58 -12.80 22.67 -2.50
C LYS A 58 -14.06 23.25 -3.20
N ASN A 59 -14.91 22.35 -3.69
CA ASN A 59 -16.17 22.69 -4.36
C ASN A 59 -17.33 22.98 -3.38
N ASN A 60 -17.03 23.09 -2.07
CA ASN A 60 -18.01 23.25 -0.97
C ASN A 60 -18.96 22.06 -0.77
N ASP A 61 -18.65 20.89 -1.29
CA ASP A 61 -19.41 19.68 -1.00
C ASP A 61 -19.12 19.18 0.41
N SER A 62 -20.16 18.95 1.19
CA SER A 62 -20.06 18.25 2.46
C SER A 62 -19.98 16.74 2.20
N LEU A 63 -18.94 16.09 2.69
CA LEU A 63 -18.65 14.69 2.42
C LEU A 63 -18.55 13.91 3.73
N GLN A 64 -19.13 12.72 3.78
CA GLN A 64 -18.99 11.79 4.88
C GLN A 64 -18.65 10.42 4.32
N PHE A 65 -17.54 9.82 4.78
CA PHE A 65 -17.05 8.54 4.28
C PHE A 65 -17.43 7.40 5.22
N SER A 66 -17.99 6.33 4.66
CA SER A 66 -18.37 5.12 5.41
C SER A 66 -17.45 3.94 5.09
N LYS A 67 -16.84 3.92 3.89
CA LYS A 67 -15.95 2.85 3.43
C LYS A 67 -14.93 3.39 2.44
N ILE A 68 -13.67 3.06 2.66
CA ILE A 68 -12.58 3.25 1.70
C ILE A 68 -11.71 2.00 1.74
N LYS A 69 -11.63 1.29 0.62
CA LYS A 69 -10.78 0.11 0.42
C LYS A 69 -10.10 0.19 -0.93
N PHE A 70 -8.86 -0.28 -1.01
CA PHE A 70 -8.13 -0.35 -2.29
C PHE A 70 -7.04 -1.41 -2.26
N TYR A 71 -6.69 -1.87 -3.43
CA TYR A 71 -5.54 -2.75 -3.60
C TYR A 71 -4.28 -1.95 -3.89
N LEU A 72 -3.20 -2.30 -3.20
CA LEU A 72 -1.83 -1.95 -3.58
C LEU A 72 -1.11 -3.25 -3.94
N THR A 73 -0.61 -3.33 -5.17
CA THR A 73 -0.07 -4.59 -5.72
C THR A 73 1.22 -4.37 -6.49
N ASP A 74 1.90 -5.47 -6.83
CA ASP A 74 3.04 -5.49 -7.75
C ASP A 74 4.20 -4.58 -7.32
N PHE A 75 4.56 -4.64 -6.02
CA PHE A 75 5.61 -3.82 -5.45
C PHE A 75 6.99 -4.15 -6.02
N LYS A 76 7.76 -3.10 -6.35
CA LYS A 76 9.12 -3.19 -6.90
C LYS A 76 10.00 -2.11 -6.29
N ILE A 77 11.28 -2.42 -6.16
CA ILE A 77 12.32 -1.42 -5.88
C ILE A 77 13.05 -1.13 -7.20
N LEU A 78 13.09 0.13 -7.62
CA LEU A 78 13.92 0.62 -8.70
C LEU A 78 15.12 1.34 -8.07
N THR A 79 16.32 0.79 -8.26
CA THR A 79 17.54 1.39 -7.73
C THR A 79 17.96 2.63 -8.53
N LYS A 80 18.80 3.48 -7.94
CA LYS A 80 19.37 4.64 -8.62
C LYS A 80 20.15 4.27 -9.90
N GLU A 81 20.70 3.04 -9.94
CA GLU A 81 21.43 2.50 -11.09
C GLU A 81 20.47 1.95 -12.18
N GLY A 82 19.16 2.10 -12.02
CA GLY A 82 18.14 1.66 -12.98
C GLY A 82 17.79 0.17 -12.92
N LYS A 83 18.25 -0.58 -11.90
CA LYS A 83 17.89 -1.98 -11.72
C LYS A 83 16.55 -2.09 -11.00
N THR A 84 15.65 -2.94 -11.52
CA THR A 84 14.35 -3.21 -10.90
C THR A 84 14.37 -4.56 -10.20
N LYS A 85 13.94 -4.59 -8.94
CA LYS A 85 13.76 -5.80 -8.14
C LYS A 85 12.28 -5.96 -7.82
N GLN A 86 11.66 -7.04 -8.30
CA GLN A 86 10.30 -7.44 -7.91
C GLN A 86 10.29 -7.94 -6.47
N LEU A 87 9.31 -7.51 -5.67
CA LEU A 87 9.10 -8.00 -4.32
C LEU A 87 8.09 -9.17 -4.32
N PRO A 88 8.32 -10.22 -3.52
CA PRO A 88 7.40 -11.34 -3.42
C PRO A 88 6.11 -10.94 -2.66
N ASN A 89 5.04 -11.74 -2.81
CA ASN A 89 3.79 -11.63 -2.04
C ASN A 89 3.29 -10.19 -1.92
N SER A 90 3.17 -9.50 -3.04
CA SER A 90 3.00 -8.06 -3.08
C SER A 90 1.56 -7.62 -3.39
N ASP A 91 0.55 -8.39 -2.99
CA ASP A 91 -0.87 -8.06 -3.17
C ASP A 91 -1.51 -7.77 -1.81
N TYR A 92 -1.84 -6.51 -1.56
CA TYR A 92 -2.37 -6.05 -0.28
C TYR A 92 -3.71 -5.36 -0.47
N LEU A 93 -4.68 -5.70 0.39
CA LEU A 93 -5.93 -4.97 0.52
C LEU A 93 -5.83 -4.01 1.70
N VAL A 94 -5.87 -2.73 1.41
CA VAL A 94 -5.93 -1.65 2.40
C VAL A 94 -7.39 -1.31 2.68
N SER A 95 -7.74 -1.19 3.97
CA SER A 95 -9.05 -0.75 4.44
C SER A 95 -8.86 0.37 5.45
N ILE A 96 -9.14 1.61 5.06
CA ILE A 96 -8.77 2.81 5.81
C ILE A 96 -9.39 2.85 7.21
N PHE A 97 -10.60 2.35 7.37
CA PHE A 97 -11.30 2.41 8.66
C PHE A 97 -11.14 1.13 9.51
N ASN A 98 -10.26 0.21 9.10
CA ASN A 98 -9.87 -0.98 9.86
C ASN A 98 -8.37 -0.87 10.14
N GLY A 99 -7.98 -0.43 11.32
CA GLY A 99 -6.62 0.00 11.68
C GLY A 99 -5.49 -1.00 11.35
N GLU A 100 -5.74 -2.31 11.41
CA GLU A 100 -4.74 -3.34 11.06
C GLU A 100 -4.41 -3.40 9.57
N SER A 101 -5.33 -2.94 8.70
CA SER A 101 -5.18 -3.01 7.24
C SER A 101 -4.46 -1.80 6.63
N SER A 102 -4.02 -0.82 7.42
CA SER A 102 -3.29 0.36 6.93
C SER A 102 -1.76 0.19 6.94
N SER A 103 -1.28 -0.97 7.37
CA SER A 103 0.15 -1.30 7.45
C SER A 103 0.47 -2.48 6.52
N ILE A 104 1.54 -2.33 5.74
CA ILE A 104 2.01 -3.32 4.75
C ILE A 104 3.45 -3.68 5.09
N LEU A 105 3.77 -4.97 5.19
CA LEU A 105 5.13 -5.45 5.37
C LEU A 105 5.65 -6.02 4.05
N LEU A 106 6.64 -5.35 3.47
CA LEU A 106 7.34 -5.80 2.27
C LEU A 106 8.59 -6.59 2.67
N GLU A 107 8.54 -7.88 2.52
CA GLU A 107 9.68 -8.77 2.78
C GLU A 107 10.72 -8.68 1.65
N ASN A 108 11.99 -9.01 1.97
CA ASN A 108 13.10 -9.00 1.02
C ASN A 108 13.27 -7.66 0.26
N SER A 109 12.90 -6.55 0.87
CA SER A 109 12.88 -5.21 0.30
C SER A 109 14.18 -4.44 0.57
N SER A 110 15.34 -4.98 0.18
CA SER A 110 16.59 -4.22 0.26
C SER A 110 16.50 -2.95 -0.58
N TYR A 111 16.74 -1.81 0.02
CA TYR A 111 16.72 -0.49 -0.63
C TYR A 111 17.82 0.42 -0.08
N LYS A 112 18.09 1.51 -0.77
CA LYS A 112 18.95 2.62 -0.32
C LYS A 112 18.17 3.92 -0.44
N THR A 113 18.53 4.90 0.38
CA THR A 113 18.00 6.26 0.25
C THR A 113 18.18 6.77 -1.18
N GLY A 114 17.09 7.20 -1.80
CA GLY A 114 17.01 7.66 -3.18
C GLY A 114 16.67 6.58 -4.20
N ASP A 115 16.53 5.30 -3.81
CA ASP A 115 15.83 4.30 -4.61
C ASP A 115 14.33 4.65 -4.67
N GLN A 116 13.62 4.03 -5.59
CA GLN A 116 12.20 4.29 -5.79
C GLN A 116 11.38 3.03 -5.48
N LEU A 117 10.33 3.21 -4.70
CA LEU A 117 9.29 2.21 -4.53
C LEU A 117 8.22 2.41 -5.62
N LEU A 118 7.97 1.36 -6.38
CA LEU A 118 6.92 1.31 -7.40
C LEU A 118 5.84 0.35 -6.93
N PHE A 119 4.59 0.71 -7.14
CA PHE A 119 3.46 -0.17 -6.89
C PHE A 119 2.28 0.19 -7.79
N ASN A 120 1.36 -0.74 -7.95
CA ASN A 120 0.12 -0.50 -8.65
C ASN A 120 -1.02 -0.23 -7.65
N ILE A 121 -1.90 0.68 -8.01
CA ILE A 121 -3.20 0.90 -7.38
C ILE A 121 -4.20 0.07 -8.20
N GLY A 122 -4.65 -1.04 -7.60
CA GLY A 122 -5.52 -2.01 -8.26
C GLY A 122 -4.84 -3.32 -8.60
N VAL A 123 -5.60 -4.23 -9.19
CA VAL A 123 -5.22 -5.61 -9.51
C VAL A 123 -4.89 -5.72 -10.99
N ASN A 124 -3.77 -6.34 -11.33
CA ASN A 124 -3.32 -6.48 -12.72
C ASN A 124 -4.20 -7.46 -13.52
N GLU A 125 -4.07 -7.45 -14.85
CA GLU A 125 -4.87 -8.26 -15.76
C GLU A 125 -4.71 -9.77 -15.51
N LYS A 126 -3.48 -10.23 -15.22
CA LYS A 126 -3.19 -11.65 -14.96
C LYS A 126 -3.99 -12.17 -13.77
N MET A 127 -4.03 -11.41 -12.66
CA MET A 127 -4.78 -11.79 -11.46
C MET A 127 -6.30 -11.73 -11.72
N ASN A 128 -6.76 -10.72 -12.46
CA ASN A 128 -8.17 -10.60 -12.83
C ASN A 128 -8.65 -11.77 -13.69
N THR A 129 -7.81 -12.28 -14.60
CA THR A 129 -8.14 -13.42 -15.48
C THR A 129 -8.00 -14.77 -14.79
N SER A 130 -7.31 -14.85 -13.65
CA SER A 130 -7.18 -16.07 -12.85
C SER A 130 -8.45 -16.43 -12.05
N GLY A 131 -9.47 -15.56 -12.06
CA GLY A 131 -10.72 -15.76 -11.34
C GLY A 131 -10.63 -15.36 -9.86
N ALA A 132 -11.47 -15.97 -9.04
CA ALA A 132 -11.49 -15.74 -7.60
C ALA A 132 -10.24 -16.36 -6.96
N LEU A 133 -9.51 -15.56 -6.18
CA LEU A 133 -8.30 -15.94 -5.46
C LEU A 133 -8.54 -15.90 -3.95
N SER A 134 -7.52 -16.20 -3.15
CA SER A 134 -7.58 -16.20 -1.68
C SER A 134 -6.81 -15.01 -1.07
N GLY A 135 -6.84 -14.90 0.26
CA GLY A 135 -6.09 -13.88 1.00
C GLY A 135 -6.60 -12.47 0.73
N ALA A 136 -5.71 -11.55 0.39
CA ALA A 136 -6.10 -10.18 0.06
C ALA A 136 -7.10 -10.12 -1.12
N LEU A 137 -7.00 -11.06 -2.06
CA LEU A 137 -7.84 -11.16 -3.25
C LEU A 137 -9.07 -12.06 -3.08
N ASP A 138 -9.42 -12.46 -1.84
CA ASP A 138 -10.62 -13.24 -1.58
C ASP A 138 -11.88 -12.41 -1.89
N PRO A 139 -12.83 -12.92 -2.69
CA PRO A 139 -14.13 -12.28 -2.96
C PRO A 139 -14.91 -11.91 -1.70
N ALA A 140 -14.73 -12.65 -0.59
CA ALA A 140 -15.37 -12.38 0.70
C ALA A 140 -14.98 -10.99 1.28
N ASN A 141 -13.86 -10.42 0.81
CA ASN A 141 -13.45 -9.04 1.14
C ASN A 141 -14.39 -7.97 0.54
N GLY A 142 -15.32 -8.36 -0.34
CA GLY A 142 -16.27 -7.48 -0.99
C GLY A 142 -15.64 -6.52 -2.02
N MET A 143 -14.52 -6.94 -2.63
CA MET A 143 -13.76 -6.21 -3.63
C MET A 143 -13.68 -6.96 -4.97
N TYR A 144 -14.68 -7.78 -5.26
CA TYR A 144 -14.76 -8.57 -6.48
C TYR A 144 -16.20 -8.54 -7.02
N TRP A 145 -16.36 -8.23 -8.31
CA TRP A 145 -17.68 -8.25 -8.95
C TRP A 145 -18.01 -9.64 -9.50
N SER A 146 -17.17 -10.13 -10.43
CA SER A 146 -17.32 -11.41 -11.09
C SER A 146 -16.07 -11.68 -11.94
N TRP A 147 -15.98 -12.91 -12.50
CA TRP A 147 -14.91 -13.27 -13.43
C TRP A 147 -14.89 -12.43 -14.73
N GLN A 148 -16.01 -11.84 -15.14
CA GLN A 148 -16.08 -10.98 -16.33
C GLN A 148 -15.59 -9.56 -16.07
N SER A 149 -15.95 -8.99 -14.91
CA SER A 149 -15.63 -7.60 -14.54
C SER A 149 -14.39 -7.49 -13.65
N GLY A 150 -14.01 -8.61 -13.01
CA GLY A 150 -12.81 -8.70 -12.18
C GLY A 150 -12.93 -8.03 -10.83
N TYR A 151 -11.78 -7.59 -10.32
CA TYR A 151 -11.65 -6.94 -9.02
C TYR A 151 -12.03 -5.47 -9.06
N ILE A 152 -12.55 -4.99 -7.93
CA ILE A 152 -12.71 -3.57 -7.65
C ILE A 152 -11.35 -3.06 -7.15
N ASN A 153 -10.65 -2.27 -7.96
CA ASN A 153 -9.32 -1.75 -7.64
C ASN A 153 -9.35 -0.77 -6.47
N PHE A 154 -10.40 0.08 -6.47
CA PHE A 154 -10.58 1.14 -5.48
C PHE A 154 -12.08 1.31 -5.19
N LYS A 155 -12.47 1.28 -3.91
CA LYS A 155 -13.84 1.39 -3.46
C LYS A 155 -13.99 2.53 -2.46
N ILE A 156 -14.89 3.48 -2.75
CA ILE A 156 -15.26 4.56 -1.85
C ILE A 156 -16.78 4.60 -1.75
N GLU A 157 -17.30 4.60 -0.53
CA GLU A 157 -18.73 4.77 -0.26
C GLU A 157 -18.93 5.83 0.83
N GLY A 158 -19.95 6.65 0.65
CA GLY A 158 -20.25 7.70 1.58
C GLY A 158 -21.55 8.43 1.26
N LYS A 159 -21.71 9.64 1.80
CA LYS A 159 -22.83 10.50 1.52
C LYS A 159 -22.39 11.96 1.40
N SER A 160 -23.15 12.69 0.60
CA SER A 160 -23.05 14.14 0.44
C SER A 160 -24.43 14.72 0.15
N PRO A 161 -24.83 15.83 0.79
CA PRO A 161 -26.06 16.54 0.40
C PRO A 161 -26.09 16.96 -1.07
N SER A 162 -24.91 17.11 -1.71
CA SER A 162 -24.78 17.44 -3.14
C SER A 162 -25.20 16.28 -4.06
N CYS A 163 -25.28 15.03 -3.54
CA CYS A 163 -25.68 13.88 -4.36
C CYS A 163 -27.20 13.78 -4.46
N ASN A 164 -27.74 13.86 -5.68
CA ASN A 164 -29.16 13.61 -5.95
C ASN A 164 -29.44 12.10 -6.09
N THR A 165 -29.14 11.33 -5.05
CA THR A 165 -29.33 9.88 -4.99
C THR A 165 -30.14 9.50 -3.75
N ARG A 166 -30.65 8.25 -3.71
CA ARG A 166 -31.35 7.75 -2.52
C ARG A 166 -30.43 7.84 -1.31
N LYS A 167 -30.87 8.56 -0.25
CA LYS A 167 -30.10 8.81 0.99
C LYS A 167 -28.82 9.62 0.76
N ASN A 168 -28.73 10.41 -0.31
CA ASN A 168 -27.59 11.25 -0.66
C ASN A 168 -26.27 10.47 -0.75
N LYS A 169 -26.31 9.22 -1.17
CA LYS A 169 -25.12 8.35 -1.24
C LYS A 169 -24.32 8.61 -2.49
N PHE A 170 -23.01 8.53 -2.35
CA PHE A 170 -22.08 8.29 -3.46
C PHE A 170 -21.42 6.93 -3.32
N GLN A 171 -21.13 6.29 -4.47
CA GLN A 171 -20.53 4.96 -4.54
C GLN A 171 -19.59 4.90 -5.74
N PHE A 172 -18.28 4.88 -5.48
CA PHE A 172 -17.27 4.69 -6.49
C PHE A 172 -16.60 3.32 -6.30
N HIS A 173 -16.95 2.39 -7.16
CA HIS A 173 -16.32 1.08 -7.28
C HIS A 173 -15.53 1.08 -8.58
N ILE A 174 -14.25 1.45 -8.50
CA ILE A 174 -13.38 1.64 -9.64
C ILE A 174 -12.65 0.33 -9.93
N GLY A 175 -12.79 -0.17 -11.14
CA GLY A 175 -12.16 -1.40 -11.59
C GLY A 175 -12.23 -1.52 -13.11
N GLY A 176 -11.76 -2.65 -13.61
CA GLY A 176 -11.61 -2.93 -15.02
C GLY A 176 -10.15 -3.25 -15.34
N TYR A 177 -9.95 -4.29 -16.14
CA TYR A 177 -8.61 -4.77 -16.51
C TYR A 177 -8.42 -4.85 -18.03
N LYS A 178 -9.51 -4.84 -18.81
CA LYS A 178 -9.45 -4.91 -20.27
C LYS A 178 -9.45 -3.53 -20.91
N LYS A 179 -8.64 -3.36 -21.94
CA LYS A 179 -8.68 -2.15 -22.78
C LYS A 179 -10.04 -2.03 -23.46
N PRO A 180 -10.58 -0.83 -23.65
CA PRO A 180 -9.99 0.48 -23.29
C PRO A 180 -10.23 0.90 -21.84
N PHE A 181 -10.92 0.11 -21.01
CA PHE A 181 -11.37 0.48 -19.68
C PHE A 181 -10.51 -0.10 -18.55
N ALA A 182 -9.21 -0.31 -18.79
CA ALA A 182 -8.29 -0.72 -17.74
C ALA A 182 -8.09 0.43 -16.73
N ALA A 183 -8.39 0.15 -15.45
CA ALA A 183 -8.41 1.14 -14.37
C ALA A 183 -7.31 0.92 -13.32
N THR A 184 -6.34 0.03 -13.56
CA THR A 184 -5.13 -0.09 -12.72
C THR A 184 -4.16 1.02 -13.06
N ARG A 185 -3.58 1.69 -12.05
CA ARG A 185 -2.58 2.76 -12.23
C ARG A 185 -1.35 2.49 -11.40
N SER A 186 -0.20 2.92 -11.90
CA SER A 186 1.07 2.78 -11.18
C SER A 186 1.40 4.06 -10.41
N LYS A 187 2.00 3.89 -9.24
CA LYS A 187 2.58 4.97 -8.44
C LYS A 187 4.05 4.71 -8.22
N ARG A 188 4.81 5.79 -8.18
CA ARG A 188 6.24 5.80 -7.87
C ARG A 188 6.48 6.82 -6.76
N VAL A 189 7.22 6.42 -5.73
CA VAL A 189 7.67 7.29 -4.64
C VAL A 189 9.16 7.10 -4.43
N THR A 190 9.90 8.19 -4.20
CA THR A 190 11.34 8.11 -3.92
C THR A 190 11.55 7.86 -2.43
N ILE A 191 12.28 6.83 -2.07
CA ILE A 191 12.57 6.52 -0.65
C ILE A 191 13.61 7.52 -0.15
N THR A 192 13.16 8.53 0.60
CA THR A 192 14.03 9.59 1.15
C THR A 192 14.54 9.22 2.54
N ASN A 193 13.64 8.97 3.48
CA ASN A 193 13.95 8.65 4.88
C ASN A 193 12.98 7.61 5.42
N ALA A 194 13.38 6.33 5.39
CA ALA A 194 12.64 5.31 6.13
C ALA A 194 13.25 5.19 7.53
N ILE A 195 12.58 5.74 8.53
CA ILE A 195 13.03 5.66 9.93
C ILE A 195 12.69 4.25 10.45
N ASN A 196 13.69 3.52 10.93
CA ASN A 196 13.53 2.15 11.41
C ASN A 196 12.84 1.21 10.38
N ASN A 197 13.15 1.38 9.08
CA ASN A 197 12.51 0.66 7.97
C ASN A 197 11.00 0.91 7.83
N VAL A 198 10.48 2.02 8.34
CA VAL A 198 9.09 2.44 8.14
C VAL A 198 9.04 3.58 7.15
N LEU A 199 8.23 3.44 6.11
CA LEU A 199 7.93 4.46 5.11
C LEU A 199 6.47 4.88 5.27
N ILE A 200 6.24 6.14 5.61
CA ILE A 200 4.89 6.67 5.74
C ILE A 200 4.45 7.24 4.39
N ILE A 201 3.34 6.73 3.89
CA ILE A 201 2.70 7.22 2.67
C ILE A 201 1.41 7.93 3.06
N ASP A 202 1.36 9.22 2.82
CA ASP A 202 0.17 10.03 2.97
C ASP A 202 -0.85 9.68 1.90
N PHE A 203 -2.11 9.55 2.33
CA PHE A 203 -3.26 9.28 1.48
C PHE A 203 -4.30 10.38 1.66
N ASP A 204 -4.30 11.37 0.73
CA ASP A 204 -5.25 12.49 0.75
C ASP A 204 -6.43 12.25 -0.17
N ILE A 205 -7.55 11.82 0.41
CA ILE A 205 -8.79 11.58 -0.35
C ILE A 205 -9.43 12.87 -0.88
N ALA A 206 -9.09 14.05 -0.31
CA ALA A 206 -9.60 15.32 -0.80
C ALA A 206 -9.21 15.58 -2.25
N THR A 207 -8.02 15.13 -2.68
CA THR A 207 -7.53 15.26 -4.06
C THR A 207 -8.51 14.71 -5.08
N LEU A 208 -9.20 13.60 -4.79
CA LEU A 208 -10.24 13.05 -5.66
C LEU A 208 -11.47 13.98 -5.70
N PHE A 209 -12.01 14.36 -4.54
CA PHE A 209 -13.24 15.11 -4.45
C PHE A 209 -13.09 16.60 -4.82
N ASP A 210 -11.88 17.11 -4.78
CA ASP A 210 -11.55 18.44 -5.33
C ASP A 210 -11.43 18.42 -6.87
N SER A 211 -11.35 17.23 -7.50
CA SER A 211 -11.18 17.03 -8.94
C SER A 211 -12.45 16.61 -9.68
N ILE A 212 -13.51 16.20 -8.96
CA ILE A 212 -14.77 15.75 -9.55
C ILE A 212 -15.95 16.61 -9.08
N ASP A 213 -16.98 16.70 -9.90
CA ASP A 213 -18.28 17.25 -9.52
C ASP A 213 -19.19 16.12 -9.03
N ILE A 214 -19.30 15.97 -7.70
CA ILE A 214 -20.06 14.89 -7.08
C ILE A 214 -21.57 15.02 -7.27
N SER A 215 -22.09 16.20 -7.67
CA SER A 215 -23.49 16.39 -7.99
C SER A 215 -23.87 15.66 -9.28
N ASN A 216 -22.95 15.60 -10.23
CA ASN A 216 -23.11 14.96 -11.54
C ASN A 216 -22.51 13.54 -11.57
N LEU A 217 -21.33 13.34 -10.96
CA LEU A 217 -20.64 12.05 -10.92
C LEU A 217 -20.63 11.52 -9.48
N ASN A 218 -21.65 10.75 -9.11
CA ASN A 218 -21.82 10.22 -7.76
C ASN A 218 -21.93 8.69 -7.67
N GLN A 219 -22.03 8.01 -8.81
CA GLN A 219 -22.06 6.55 -8.87
C GLN A 219 -21.24 6.01 -10.05
N VAL A 220 -20.24 5.19 -9.75
CA VAL A 220 -19.49 4.40 -10.73
C VAL A 220 -19.38 2.99 -10.18
N MET A 221 -20.11 2.03 -10.78
CA MET A 221 -20.28 0.68 -10.24
C MET A 221 -19.86 -0.42 -11.23
N ILE A 222 -19.36 -0.05 -12.41
CA ILE A 222 -18.94 -0.95 -13.48
C ILE A 222 -17.68 -0.39 -14.16
N PRO A 223 -16.86 -1.23 -14.82
CA PRO A 223 -15.82 -0.75 -15.72
C PRO A 223 -16.39 0.13 -16.84
N GLY A 224 -15.74 1.26 -17.12
CA GLY A 224 -16.20 2.21 -18.13
C GLY A 224 -15.33 3.47 -18.17
N LYS A 225 -15.76 4.44 -18.96
CA LYS A 225 -15.03 5.70 -19.14
C LYS A 225 -14.86 6.47 -17.81
N GLU A 226 -15.92 6.61 -17.04
CA GLU A 226 -15.89 7.31 -15.75
C GLU A 226 -14.96 6.59 -14.74
N ALA A 227 -14.92 5.26 -14.76
CA ALA A 227 -14.00 4.49 -13.93
C ALA A 227 -12.53 4.77 -14.30
N VAL A 228 -12.23 4.91 -15.60
CA VAL A 228 -10.89 5.27 -16.10
C VAL A 228 -10.52 6.70 -15.69
N GLU A 229 -11.42 7.66 -15.87
CA GLU A 229 -11.22 9.06 -15.49
C GLU A 229 -10.92 9.21 -13.99
N ILE A 230 -11.67 8.51 -13.13
CA ILE A 230 -11.36 8.48 -11.69
C ILE A 230 -10.03 7.77 -11.43
N ALA A 231 -9.76 6.63 -12.11
CA ALA A 231 -8.51 5.90 -11.93
C ALA A 231 -7.28 6.77 -12.23
N ASP A 232 -7.35 7.67 -13.21
CA ASP A 232 -6.27 8.59 -13.58
C ASP A 232 -5.90 9.57 -12.45
N ILE A 233 -6.84 9.85 -11.55
CA ILE A 233 -6.63 10.72 -10.39
C ILE A 233 -5.96 9.97 -9.23
N LEU A 234 -6.24 8.67 -9.07
CA LEU A 234 -5.83 7.88 -7.90
C LEU A 234 -4.33 7.96 -7.53
N PRO A 235 -3.37 7.97 -8.47
CA PRO A 235 -1.96 8.12 -8.12
C PRO A 235 -1.61 9.41 -7.38
N ASN A 236 -2.42 10.47 -7.56
CA ASN A 236 -2.20 11.76 -6.93
C ASN A 236 -2.67 11.80 -5.46
N LEU A 237 -3.44 10.79 -5.01
CA LEU A 237 -3.86 10.65 -3.62
C LEU A 237 -2.71 10.21 -2.70
N PHE A 238 -1.62 9.68 -3.27
CA PHE A 238 -0.51 9.09 -2.53
C PHE A 238 0.75 9.96 -2.66
N SER A 239 1.34 10.36 -1.54
CA SER A 239 2.61 11.07 -1.47
C SER A 239 3.44 10.55 -0.29
N LEU A 240 4.76 10.83 -0.29
CA LEU A 240 5.55 10.58 0.92
C LEU A 240 5.21 11.63 1.98
N ASN A 241 5.16 11.19 3.22
CA ASN A 241 5.18 12.08 4.36
C ASN A 241 6.61 12.61 4.53
N GLU A 242 6.82 13.92 4.32
CA GLU A 242 8.11 14.62 4.46
C GLU A 242 8.31 15.18 5.86
#